data_b8ce3df2ee957a0b9e91075863a143d4
#
_entry.id   b8ce3df2ee957a0b9e91075863a143d4
#
_cell.length_a   1.000
_cell.length_b   1.000
_cell.length_c   1.000
_cell.angle_alpha   90.00
_cell.angle_beta   90.00
_cell.angle_gamma   90.00
#
_symmetry.space_group_name_H-M   'P 1'
#
loop_
_entity.id
_entity.type
_entity.pdbx_description
1 polymer ?
#
loop_
_entity_poly.entity_id
_entity_poly.type
_entity_poly.pdbx_seq_one_letter_code
_entity_poly.pdbx_strand_id
1 'polypeptide(L)'
;EDTRLALDILLKEGLLDIALRKSLLIGIPLEQTSVSVAGFEFLYTEHLHRRGIVAPTLGIDQDVLDRAPGGGIITPRAGLSDNVLAFDYKSLYPSIMRTFNIDPLTRLGAGGVPAPVRPGDDGKGRPIEAPNGARFSREPGILPGILDRFFESREAARRRGDKRAVYAYKIVMNSFYGVLGTPGCRFATSQLAGAITTLGQRILFWTRDQVTALGYEVIYGDTDSLFVRSGTARGTPVRELARLGQELAGKINGLVASFVREEYGVESRMELEFEAVYRRFFLPPMRTVAADPDEEMEGRGRAKGYAGLRVSVSGEAEVEALEVVGMEAVRHDWTPLAQQLQRDILALAFHDAPAAAIHDLVQGVLRDLRAGRSDDRLVYRKSLRKPVESYTRSSPPHARAAALLPPEERSGLIRYVWTVEGPQPESRLTARPDYEHYVQKQLLPIVESIGPYIGLQTDDLFAPGGQLGLF
;
A
#
# COMPACT_ATOMS: atom_id res chain seq x y z
N GLU A 1 -10.53 26.86 18.89
CA GLU A 1 -11.19 25.73 18.19
C GLU A 1 -10.16 24.68 17.74
N ASP A 2 -9.07 25.03 17.06
CA ASP A 2 -8.08 24.08 16.52
C ASP A 2 -7.43 23.20 17.58
N THR A 3 -7.08 23.75 18.74
CA THR A 3 -6.48 22.98 19.85
C THR A 3 -7.43 21.94 20.41
N ARG A 4 -8.73 22.27 20.49
CA ARG A 4 -9.78 21.35 20.95
C ARG A 4 -10.04 20.26 19.93
N LEU A 5 -10.04 20.58 18.63
CA LEU A 5 -10.20 19.63 17.55
C LEU A 5 -9.05 18.60 17.54
N ALA A 6 -7.81 19.03 17.77
CA ALA A 6 -6.67 18.11 17.87
C ALA A 6 -6.84 17.11 19.03
N LEU A 7 -7.30 17.59 20.21
CA LEU A 7 -7.59 16.74 21.37
C LEU A 7 -8.75 15.78 21.08
N ASP A 8 -9.84 16.27 20.48
CA ASP A 8 -11.01 15.47 20.14
C ASP A 8 -10.66 14.35 19.14
N ILE A 9 -9.81 14.62 18.15
CA ILE A 9 -9.27 13.60 17.23
C ILE A 9 -8.44 12.56 17.98
N LEU A 10 -7.50 13.00 18.83
CA LEU A 10 -6.67 12.14 19.67
C LEU A 10 -7.50 11.16 20.51
N LEU A 11 -8.56 11.65 21.13
CA LEU A 11 -9.45 10.85 21.98
C LEU A 11 -10.36 9.94 21.15
N LYS A 12 -10.97 10.46 20.08
CA LYS A 12 -11.89 9.73 19.21
C LYS A 12 -11.21 8.54 18.53
N GLU A 13 -10.02 8.76 17.96
CA GLU A 13 -9.23 7.72 17.30
C GLU A 13 -8.45 6.82 18.28
N GLY A 14 -8.49 7.14 19.58
CA GLY A 14 -7.78 6.39 20.62
C GLY A 14 -6.25 6.42 20.49
N LEU A 15 -5.70 7.49 19.88
CA LEU A 15 -4.28 7.61 19.62
C LEU A 15 -3.46 7.71 20.90
N LEU A 16 -4.01 8.29 21.96
CA LEU A 16 -3.36 8.36 23.28
C LEU A 16 -3.18 6.96 23.88
N ASP A 17 -4.19 6.09 23.80
CA ASP A 17 -4.09 4.70 24.28
C ASP A 17 -3.04 3.91 23.48
N ILE A 18 -2.99 4.11 22.16
CA ILE A 18 -1.95 3.50 21.31
C ILE A 18 -0.55 4.01 21.70
N ALA A 19 -0.39 5.31 21.94
CA ALA A 19 0.89 5.89 22.35
C ALA A 19 1.34 5.37 23.72
N LEU A 20 0.42 5.30 24.71
CA LEU A 20 0.69 4.71 26.03
C LEU A 20 1.11 3.24 25.92
N ARG A 21 0.42 2.45 25.10
CA ARG A 21 0.80 1.04 24.86
C ARG A 21 2.17 0.90 24.20
N LYS A 22 2.49 1.77 23.23
CA LYS A 22 3.83 1.81 22.62
C LYS A 22 4.90 2.20 23.63
N SER A 23 4.66 3.21 24.46
CA SER A 23 5.56 3.63 25.54
C SER A 23 5.85 2.47 26.48
N LEU A 24 4.82 1.79 26.97
CA LEU A 24 4.97 0.62 27.87
C LEU A 24 5.64 -0.59 27.19
N LEU A 25 5.34 -0.82 25.91
CA LEU A 25 5.90 -1.92 25.14
C LEU A 25 7.40 -1.77 24.88
N ILE A 26 7.82 -0.54 24.59
CA ILE A 26 9.18 -0.21 24.19
C ILE A 26 10.03 0.21 25.39
N GLY A 27 9.42 0.86 26.39
CA GLY A 27 10.09 1.44 27.55
C GLY A 27 10.59 2.87 27.34
N ILE A 28 10.03 3.61 26.37
CA ILE A 28 10.42 4.99 26.04
C ILE A 28 9.37 6.00 26.54
N PRO A 29 9.77 7.28 26.78
CA PRO A 29 8.85 8.34 27.14
C PRO A 29 7.72 8.52 26.10
N LEU A 30 6.55 8.95 26.57
CA LEU A 30 5.34 9.07 25.74
C LEU A 30 5.54 9.96 24.52
N GLU A 31 6.22 11.10 24.70
CA GLU A 31 6.54 12.07 23.66
C GLU A 31 7.47 11.52 22.55
N GLN A 32 8.20 10.43 22.82
CA GLN A 32 9.09 9.79 21.86
C GLN A 32 8.44 8.62 21.09
N THR A 33 7.22 8.25 21.43
CA THR A 33 6.54 7.09 20.82
C THR A 33 6.25 7.25 19.33
N SER A 34 6.26 8.47 18.80
CA SER A 34 6.15 8.76 17.38
C SER A 34 7.46 8.54 16.61
N VAL A 35 8.61 8.48 17.29
CA VAL A 35 9.95 8.35 16.70
C VAL A 35 10.37 6.88 16.68
N SER A 36 10.16 6.21 15.56
CA SER A 36 10.45 4.76 15.44
C SER A 36 11.92 4.41 15.67
N VAL A 37 12.86 5.29 15.27
CA VAL A 37 14.30 5.10 15.48
C VAL A 37 14.63 5.05 16.97
N ALA A 38 14.13 6.02 17.75
CA ALA A 38 14.36 6.07 19.18
C ALA A 38 13.87 4.80 19.89
N GLY A 39 12.66 4.33 19.51
CA GLY A 39 12.10 3.11 20.07
C GLY A 39 12.90 1.85 19.73
N PHE A 40 13.34 1.71 18.49
CA PHE A 40 14.17 0.59 18.06
C PHE A 40 15.52 0.61 18.77
N GLU A 41 16.22 1.74 18.77
CA GLU A 41 17.53 1.87 19.40
C GLU A 41 17.49 1.60 20.90
N PHE A 42 16.46 2.08 21.59
CA PHE A 42 16.30 1.82 23.02
C PHE A 42 16.20 0.30 23.30
N LEU A 43 15.27 -0.38 22.62
CA LEU A 43 15.08 -1.83 22.77
C LEU A 43 16.36 -2.62 22.40
N TYR A 44 16.98 -2.28 21.28
CA TYR A 44 18.12 -3.03 20.77
C TYR A 44 19.37 -2.81 21.63
N THR A 45 19.64 -1.57 22.04
CA THR A 45 20.81 -1.21 22.88
C THR A 45 20.72 -1.85 24.25
N GLU A 46 19.53 -1.92 24.86
CA GLU A 46 19.35 -2.62 26.14
C GLU A 46 19.79 -4.09 26.05
N HIS A 47 19.41 -4.76 24.96
CA HIS A 47 19.81 -6.17 24.74
C HIS A 47 21.30 -6.33 24.43
N LEU A 48 21.93 -5.36 23.77
CA LEU A 48 23.39 -5.31 23.59
C LEU A 48 24.11 -5.17 24.91
N HIS A 49 23.69 -4.21 25.76
CA HIS A 49 24.29 -3.98 27.07
C HIS A 49 24.22 -5.23 27.97
N ARG A 50 23.09 -5.93 27.96
CA ARG A 50 22.96 -7.22 28.70
C ARG A 50 23.91 -8.30 28.19
N ARG A 51 24.44 -8.18 26.98
CA ARG A 51 25.46 -9.07 26.39
C ARG A 51 26.89 -8.53 26.55
N GLY A 52 27.08 -7.38 27.23
CA GLY A 52 28.37 -6.69 27.38
C GLY A 52 28.88 -6.05 26.10
N ILE A 53 27.98 -5.74 25.13
CA ILE A 53 28.33 -5.17 23.84
C ILE A 53 27.96 -3.67 23.83
N VAL A 54 28.91 -2.83 23.40
CA VAL A 54 28.69 -1.39 23.23
C VAL A 54 28.15 -1.12 21.81
N ALA A 55 27.09 -0.32 21.71
CA ALA A 55 26.52 0.09 20.43
C ALA A 55 27.47 1.06 19.68
N PRO A 56 27.52 1.07 18.34
CA PRO A 56 28.32 2.00 17.57
C PRO A 56 27.85 3.44 17.78
N THR A 57 28.73 4.41 17.61
CA THR A 57 28.41 5.84 17.68
C THR A 57 27.68 6.27 16.40
N LEU A 58 26.58 7.00 16.57
CA LEU A 58 25.85 7.55 15.44
C LEU A 58 26.71 8.51 14.62
N GLY A 59 26.71 8.35 13.29
CA GLY A 59 27.47 9.21 12.37
C GLY A 59 28.97 8.92 12.30
N ILE A 60 29.48 7.93 13.07
CA ILE A 60 30.86 7.45 13.01
C ILE A 60 30.81 5.99 12.54
N ASP A 61 31.65 5.62 11.58
CA ASP A 61 31.73 4.27 11.01
C ASP A 61 30.43 3.73 10.41
N GLN A 62 29.55 4.62 9.95
CA GLN A 62 28.34 4.25 9.22
C GLN A 62 28.64 4.11 7.72
N ASP A 63 28.16 3.02 7.14
CA ASP A 63 28.14 2.84 5.69
C ASP A 63 27.33 3.95 5.02
N VAL A 64 27.74 4.39 3.83
CA VAL A 64 26.88 5.21 2.98
C VAL A 64 25.62 4.38 2.66
N LEU A 65 24.46 4.90 3.02
CA LEU A 65 23.21 4.23 2.78
C LEU A 65 22.79 4.41 1.33
N ASP A 66 23.03 3.42 0.51
CA ASP A 66 22.40 3.32 -0.79
C ASP A 66 20.92 2.97 -0.65
N ARG A 67 20.13 3.43 -1.59
CA ARG A 67 18.68 3.15 -1.56
C ARG A 67 18.44 1.65 -1.74
N ALA A 68 17.90 1.01 -0.72
CA ALA A 68 17.47 -0.39 -0.81
C ALA A 68 16.38 -0.55 -1.89
N PRO A 69 16.37 -1.69 -2.62
CA PRO A 69 15.28 -1.98 -3.55
C PRO A 69 13.94 -2.00 -2.81
N GLY A 70 12.87 -1.58 -3.48
CA GLY A 70 11.50 -1.61 -2.94
C GLY A 70 10.95 -3.03 -2.81
N GLY A 71 9.70 -3.15 -2.36
CA GLY A 71 8.96 -4.41 -2.37
C GLY A 71 8.76 -4.95 -3.79
N GLY A 72 8.56 -6.26 -3.92
CA GLY A 72 8.25 -6.91 -5.20
C GLY A 72 6.89 -6.49 -5.73
N ILE A 73 6.78 -6.29 -7.04
CA ILE A 73 5.51 -6.05 -7.71
C ILE A 73 5.37 -7.10 -8.81
N ILE A 74 4.32 -7.91 -8.73
CA ILE A 74 3.88 -8.76 -9.84
C ILE A 74 3.07 -7.88 -10.77
N THR A 75 3.52 -7.75 -12.02
CA THR A 75 2.89 -6.86 -13.01
C THR A 75 1.40 -7.14 -13.13
N PRO A 76 0.52 -6.15 -12.89
CA PRO A 76 -0.91 -6.33 -12.98
C PRO A 76 -1.34 -6.65 -14.42
N ARG A 77 -2.29 -7.56 -14.60
CA ARG A 77 -3.00 -7.76 -15.88
C ARG A 77 -4.24 -6.89 -15.87
N ALA A 78 -4.26 -5.88 -16.74
CA ALA A 78 -5.41 -4.98 -16.84
C ALA A 78 -6.67 -5.74 -17.24
N GLY A 79 -7.80 -5.37 -16.66
CA GLY A 79 -9.10 -5.93 -17.01
C GLY A 79 -9.99 -6.30 -15.84
N LEU A 80 -11.15 -6.85 -16.17
CA LEU A 80 -12.12 -7.40 -15.24
C LEU A 80 -11.86 -8.90 -15.03
N SER A 81 -11.89 -9.33 -13.77
CA SER A 81 -11.78 -10.73 -13.37
C SER A 81 -12.90 -11.13 -12.43
N ASP A 82 -13.33 -12.39 -12.52
CA ASP A 82 -14.33 -12.97 -11.65
C ASP A 82 -13.70 -13.84 -10.58
N ASN A 83 -14.33 -13.91 -9.40
CA ASN A 83 -13.98 -14.79 -8.31
C ASN A 83 -12.47 -14.77 -7.97
N VAL A 84 -11.99 -13.60 -7.61
CA VAL A 84 -10.58 -13.39 -7.22
C VAL A 84 -10.41 -13.62 -5.73
N LEU A 85 -9.41 -14.42 -5.39
CA LEU A 85 -8.99 -14.71 -4.02
C LEU A 85 -7.80 -13.83 -3.67
N ALA A 86 -7.90 -13.08 -2.57
CA ALA A 86 -6.80 -12.27 -2.06
C ALA A 86 -6.08 -12.99 -0.91
N PHE A 87 -4.77 -12.95 -0.98
CA PHE A 87 -3.86 -13.49 0.03
C PHE A 87 -2.88 -12.42 0.48
N ASP A 88 -2.45 -12.49 1.74
CA ASP A 88 -1.46 -11.58 2.31
C ASP A 88 -0.50 -12.32 3.25
N TYR A 89 0.79 -11.99 3.18
CA TYR A 89 1.75 -12.51 4.12
C TYR A 89 1.67 -11.75 5.44
N LYS A 90 1.35 -12.46 6.51
CA LYS A 90 1.23 -11.92 7.85
C LYS A 90 2.52 -11.23 8.32
N SER A 91 2.55 -9.89 8.28
CA SER A 91 3.71 -9.09 8.65
C SER A 91 5.00 -9.60 7.97
N LEU A 92 5.04 -9.62 6.63
CA LEU A 92 6.10 -10.26 5.83
C LEU A 92 7.50 -9.88 6.29
N TYR A 93 7.84 -8.60 6.38
CA TYR A 93 9.20 -8.17 6.73
C TYR A 93 9.63 -8.58 8.14
N PRO A 94 8.81 -8.41 9.19
CA PRO A 94 9.09 -9.03 10.49
C PRO A 94 9.27 -10.55 10.44
N SER A 95 8.46 -11.25 9.65
CA SER A 95 8.57 -12.72 9.52
C SER A 95 9.84 -13.14 8.77
N ILE A 96 10.29 -12.36 7.78
CA ILE A 96 11.58 -12.53 7.11
C ILE A 96 12.73 -12.33 8.08
N MET A 97 12.73 -11.26 8.87
CA MET A 97 13.78 -11.01 9.86
C MET A 97 13.92 -12.17 10.87
N ARG A 98 12.80 -12.74 11.30
CA ARG A 98 12.75 -13.91 12.19
C ARG A 98 13.25 -15.18 11.52
N THR A 99 12.82 -15.44 10.27
CA THR A 99 13.15 -16.66 9.52
C THR A 99 14.63 -16.72 9.18
N PHE A 100 15.18 -15.62 8.67
CA PHE A 100 16.54 -15.58 8.13
C PHE A 100 17.55 -14.98 9.11
N ASN A 101 17.15 -14.82 10.36
CA ASN A 101 17.99 -14.28 11.43
C ASN A 101 18.63 -12.94 11.09
N ILE A 102 17.88 -12.04 10.41
CA ILE A 102 18.36 -10.73 10.00
C ILE A 102 18.42 -9.80 11.20
N ASP A 103 19.65 -9.42 11.55
CA ASP A 103 19.96 -8.66 12.76
C ASP A 103 21.31 -7.94 12.56
N PRO A 104 21.46 -6.70 13.07
CA PRO A 104 22.76 -6.01 13.02
C PRO A 104 23.92 -6.82 13.57
N LEU A 105 23.71 -7.61 14.64
CA LEU A 105 24.76 -8.38 15.30
C LEU A 105 25.09 -9.69 14.57
N THR A 106 24.14 -10.27 13.82
CA THR A 106 24.35 -11.54 13.10
C THR A 106 24.92 -11.33 11.70
N ARG A 107 24.96 -10.09 11.20
CA ARG A 107 25.50 -9.77 9.89
C ARG A 107 27.02 -10.07 9.82
N LEU A 108 27.44 -10.82 8.81
CA LEU A 108 28.85 -11.19 8.53
C LEU A 108 29.39 -10.36 7.36
N GLY A 109 30.64 -9.87 7.45
CA GLY A 109 31.35 -9.23 6.34
C GLY A 109 31.79 -7.79 6.61
N ALA A 110 32.62 -7.24 5.70
CA ALA A 110 33.25 -5.94 5.81
C ALA A 110 32.23 -4.78 5.90
N GLY A 111 32.44 -3.88 6.84
CA GLY A 111 31.66 -2.65 7.01
C GLY A 111 30.53 -2.73 8.05
N GLY A 112 30.28 -3.85 8.70
CA GLY A 112 29.42 -3.94 9.87
C GLY A 112 30.23 -3.91 11.16
N VAL A 113 29.57 -3.64 12.28
CA VAL A 113 30.15 -3.97 13.60
C VAL A 113 30.62 -5.42 13.49
N PRO A 114 31.91 -5.72 13.65
CA PRO A 114 32.37 -7.11 13.63
C PRO A 114 31.54 -7.82 14.70
N ALA A 115 30.79 -8.84 14.33
CA ALA A 115 30.28 -9.73 15.34
C ALA A 115 31.50 -10.14 16.16
N PRO A 116 31.53 -9.95 17.49
CA PRO A 116 32.65 -10.35 18.28
C PRO A 116 32.86 -11.83 17.97
N VAL A 117 34.03 -12.17 17.39
CA VAL A 117 34.43 -13.56 17.15
C VAL A 117 34.43 -14.20 18.51
N ARG A 118 33.41 -14.98 18.82
CA ARG A 118 33.35 -15.72 20.07
C ARG A 118 34.37 -16.84 19.97
N PRO A 119 35.24 -17.02 21.00
CA PRO A 119 36.03 -18.22 21.09
C PRO A 119 35.07 -19.41 21.06
N GLY A 120 35.13 -20.24 20.00
CA GLY A 120 34.27 -21.40 19.84
C GLY A 120 33.34 -21.38 18.63
N ASP A 121 33.39 -20.37 17.74
CA ASP A 121 32.70 -20.39 16.46
C ASP A 121 33.44 -21.36 15.52
N ASP A 122 33.13 -22.64 15.69
CA ASP A 122 33.76 -23.77 14.98
C ASP A 122 33.18 -23.98 13.57
N GLY A 123 32.59 -22.95 12.98
CA GLY A 123 32.13 -22.96 11.58
C GLY A 123 30.99 -23.95 11.29
N LYS A 124 30.29 -24.43 12.30
CA LYS A 124 29.15 -25.35 12.14
C LYS A 124 27.95 -24.64 11.54
N GLY A 125 27.92 -24.63 10.22
CA GLY A 125 26.78 -24.23 9.40
C GLY A 125 27.15 -23.13 8.42
N ARG A 126 26.81 -23.37 7.15
CA ARG A 126 26.91 -22.34 6.10
C ARG A 126 26.07 -21.11 6.52
N PRO A 127 26.60 -19.88 6.42
CA PRO A 127 25.82 -18.67 6.71
C PRO A 127 24.53 -18.62 5.88
N ILE A 128 23.51 -17.93 6.43
CA ILE A 128 22.30 -17.63 5.66
C ILE A 128 22.62 -16.47 4.72
N GLU A 129 22.50 -16.70 3.42
CA GLU A 129 22.84 -15.70 2.40
C GLU A 129 21.57 -15.15 1.74
N ALA A 130 21.40 -13.83 1.80
CA ALA A 130 20.30 -13.13 1.15
C ALA A 130 20.63 -12.84 -0.34
N PRO A 131 19.63 -12.64 -1.22
CA PRO A 131 19.86 -12.40 -2.65
C PRO A 131 20.70 -11.15 -2.96
N ASN A 132 20.78 -10.18 -2.05
CA ASN A 132 21.66 -9.01 -2.17
C ASN A 132 23.12 -9.28 -1.73
N GLY A 133 23.49 -10.55 -1.43
CA GLY A 133 24.80 -10.95 -0.97
C GLY A 133 25.08 -10.72 0.52
N ALA A 134 24.14 -10.17 1.28
CA ALA A 134 24.27 -10.07 2.74
C ALA A 134 24.23 -11.46 3.37
N ARG A 135 25.12 -11.70 4.34
CA ARG A 135 25.25 -12.99 5.02
C ARG A 135 24.99 -12.83 6.50
N PHE A 136 24.30 -13.81 7.08
CA PHE A 136 23.93 -13.81 8.51
C PHE A 136 24.41 -15.11 9.18
N SER A 137 24.89 -14.98 10.42
CA SER A 137 25.24 -16.15 11.23
C SER A 137 23.98 -16.90 11.65
N ARG A 138 24.17 -18.15 12.09
CA ARG A 138 23.07 -18.97 12.66
C ARG A 138 22.91 -18.79 14.16
N GLU A 139 23.81 -18.04 14.80
CA GLU A 139 23.66 -17.66 16.20
C GLU A 139 22.41 -16.79 16.39
N PRO A 140 21.59 -17.03 17.42
CA PRO A 140 20.35 -16.29 17.63
C PRO A 140 20.56 -14.78 17.76
N GLY A 141 19.99 -14.02 16.83
CA GLY A 141 20.02 -12.56 16.84
C GLY A 141 19.16 -11.95 17.96
N ILE A 142 19.39 -10.68 18.23
CA ILE A 142 18.60 -9.91 19.21
C ILE A 142 17.22 -9.58 18.62
N LEU A 143 17.19 -9.03 17.41
CA LEU A 143 15.98 -8.56 16.76
C LEU A 143 14.97 -9.69 16.48
N PRO A 144 15.36 -10.86 15.94
CA PRO A 144 14.45 -12.00 15.82
C PRO A 144 13.82 -12.39 17.17
N GLY A 145 14.59 -12.42 18.25
CA GLY A 145 14.07 -12.73 19.57
C GLY A 145 13.09 -11.67 20.14
N ILE A 146 13.30 -10.38 19.85
CA ILE A 146 12.34 -9.31 20.17
C ILE A 146 11.05 -9.53 19.40
N LEU A 147 11.16 -9.79 18.09
CA LEU A 147 10.01 -10.00 17.22
C LEU A 147 9.20 -11.24 17.63
N ASP A 148 9.84 -12.35 18.00
CA ASP A 148 9.16 -13.55 18.49
C ASP A 148 8.25 -13.22 19.69
N ARG A 149 8.78 -12.52 20.70
CA ARG A 149 8.00 -12.09 21.87
C ARG A 149 6.84 -11.14 21.47
N PHE A 150 7.06 -10.25 20.50
CA PHE A 150 6.02 -9.34 20.05
C PHE A 150 4.91 -10.06 19.29
N PHE A 151 5.24 -11.06 18.47
CA PHE A 151 4.26 -11.92 17.81
C PHE A 151 3.41 -12.70 18.83
N GLU A 152 4.04 -13.34 19.82
CA GLU A 152 3.34 -14.06 20.88
C GLU A 152 2.39 -13.15 21.66
N SER A 153 2.88 -11.97 22.05
CA SER A 153 2.09 -10.98 22.79
C SER A 153 0.93 -10.42 21.95
N ARG A 154 1.16 -10.21 20.64
CA ARG A 154 0.10 -9.79 19.69
C ARG A 154 -1.00 -10.84 19.58
N GLU A 155 -0.63 -12.12 19.47
CA GLU A 155 -1.61 -13.20 19.41
C GLU A 155 -2.35 -13.37 20.75
N ALA A 156 -1.69 -13.19 21.86
CA ALA A 156 -2.34 -13.14 23.17
C ALA A 156 -3.32 -11.97 23.30
N ALA A 157 -2.98 -10.79 22.77
CA ALA A 157 -3.87 -9.63 22.71
C ALA A 157 -5.08 -9.91 21.79
N ARG A 158 -4.86 -10.57 20.64
CA ARG A 158 -5.92 -10.96 19.70
C ARG A 158 -6.93 -11.90 20.35
N ARG A 159 -6.45 -12.92 21.08
CA ARG A 159 -7.33 -13.85 21.83
C ARG A 159 -8.16 -13.16 22.91
N ARG A 160 -7.66 -12.07 23.50
CA ARG A 160 -8.40 -11.26 24.48
C ARG A 160 -9.32 -10.21 23.84
N GLY A 161 -9.36 -10.11 22.51
CA GLY A 161 -10.13 -9.09 21.79
C GLY A 161 -9.58 -7.66 21.91
N ASP A 162 -8.33 -7.48 22.37
CA ASP A 162 -7.69 -6.18 22.53
C ASP A 162 -7.13 -5.65 21.20
N LYS A 163 -8.02 -5.10 20.39
CA LYS A 163 -7.71 -4.60 19.04
C LYS A 163 -6.62 -3.51 19.05
N ARG A 164 -6.57 -2.66 20.09
CA ARG A 164 -5.59 -1.57 20.19
C ARG A 164 -4.18 -2.10 20.49
N ALA A 165 -4.05 -3.09 21.37
CA ALA A 165 -2.78 -3.77 21.60
C ALA A 165 -2.30 -4.48 20.33
N VAL A 166 -3.17 -5.24 19.64
CA VAL A 166 -2.86 -5.89 18.36
C VAL A 166 -2.32 -4.89 17.36
N TYR A 167 -2.92 -3.71 17.26
CA TYR A 167 -2.51 -2.63 16.36
C TYR A 167 -1.16 -2.02 16.77
N ALA A 168 -0.95 -1.74 18.08
CA ALA A 168 0.30 -1.21 18.60
C ALA A 168 1.48 -2.14 18.29
N TYR A 169 1.35 -3.45 18.54
CA TYR A 169 2.36 -4.45 18.16
C TYR A 169 2.63 -4.45 16.66
N LYS A 170 1.58 -4.41 15.82
CA LYS A 170 1.72 -4.37 14.35
C LYS A 170 2.55 -3.17 13.89
N ILE A 171 2.24 -1.97 14.40
CA ILE A 171 2.97 -0.74 14.03
C ILE A 171 4.44 -0.84 14.44
N VAL A 172 4.72 -1.24 15.68
CA VAL A 172 6.11 -1.31 16.18
C VAL A 172 6.93 -2.30 15.36
N MET A 173 6.43 -3.52 15.16
CA MET A 173 7.15 -4.54 14.40
C MET A 173 7.41 -4.12 12.95
N ASN A 174 6.40 -3.56 12.28
CA ASN A 174 6.55 -3.15 10.88
C ASN A 174 7.49 -1.94 10.72
N SER A 175 7.64 -1.10 11.76
CA SER A 175 8.55 0.05 11.71
C SER A 175 10.03 -0.35 11.71
N PHE A 176 10.38 -1.52 12.21
CA PHE A 176 11.79 -1.96 12.35
C PHE A 176 12.51 -2.08 11.01
N TYR A 177 11.82 -2.55 9.97
CA TYR A 177 12.37 -2.54 8.62
C TYR A 177 12.79 -1.13 8.17
N GLY A 178 11.88 -0.16 8.28
CA GLY A 178 12.16 1.23 7.89
C GLY A 178 13.30 1.85 8.68
N VAL A 179 13.41 1.53 9.96
CA VAL A 179 14.48 2.01 10.84
C VAL A 179 15.85 1.49 10.38
N LEU A 180 15.95 0.20 10.03
CA LEU A 180 17.21 -0.41 9.55
C LEU A 180 17.70 0.15 8.20
N GLY A 181 16.86 0.91 7.47
CA GLY A 181 17.21 1.63 6.26
C GLY A 181 17.28 3.15 6.42
N THR A 182 17.20 3.68 7.67
CA THR A 182 17.14 5.14 7.92
C THR A 182 18.49 5.66 8.41
N PRO A 183 19.09 6.70 7.77
CA PRO A 183 20.40 7.24 8.14
C PRO A 183 20.51 7.73 9.59
N GLY A 184 19.39 8.07 10.22
CA GLY A 184 19.33 8.46 11.64
C GLY A 184 19.45 7.32 12.64
N CYS A 185 19.49 6.06 12.20
CA CYS A 185 19.67 4.90 13.06
C CYS A 185 21.12 4.40 13.01
N ARG A 186 21.76 4.24 14.17
CA ARG A 186 23.16 3.77 14.29
C ARG A 186 23.39 2.34 13.77
N PHE A 187 22.34 1.56 13.63
CA PHE A 187 22.39 0.17 13.15
C PHE A 187 21.95 0.03 11.69
N ALA A 188 21.60 1.13 11.04
CA ALA A 188 21.11 1.09 9.65
C ALA A 188 22.24 0.76 8.67
N THR A 189 21.97 -0.16 7.76
CA THR A 189 22.84 -0.43 6.61
C THR A 189 21.99 -0.80 5.39
N SER A 190 22.49 -0.44 4.19
CA SER A 190 21.87 -0.83 2.93
C SER A 190 21.77 -2.36 2.78
N GLN A 191 22.72 -3.08 3.34
CA GLN A 191 22.74 -4.55 3.30
C GLN A 191 21.60 -5.16 4.12
N LEU A 192 21.32 -4.63 5.34
CA LEU A 192 20.22 -5.13 6.17
C LEU A 192 18.86 -4.85 5.53
N ALA A 193 18.61 -3.60 5.17
CA ALA A 193 17.35 -3.21 4.52
C ALA A 193 17.17 -3.93 3.17
N GLY A 194 18.24 -4.02 2.37
CA GLY A 194 18.24 -4.74 1.10
C GLY A 194 18.01 -6.25 1.25
N ALA A 195 18.55 -6.89 2.30
CA ALA A 195 18.31 -8.31 2.56
C ALA A 195 16.83 -8.59 2.81
N ILE A 196 16.17 -7.75 3.62
CA ILE A 196 14.75 -7.91 3.94
C ILE A 196 13.89 -7.80 2.67
N THR A 197 14.13 -6.78 1.83
CA THR A 197 13.33 -6.56 0.63
C THR A 197 13.60 -7.59 -0.45
N THR A 198 14.87 -7.96 -0.69
CA THR A 198 15.21 -8.95 -1.73
C THR A 198 14.76 -10.36 -1.38
N LEU A 199 14.81 -10.75 -0.10
CA LEU A 199 14.18 -11.98 0.37
C LEU A 199 12.66 -11.92 0.23
N GLY A 200 12.02 -10.78 0.56
CA GLY A 200 10.59 -10.57 0.36
C GLY A 200 10.20 -10.73 -1.12
N GLN A 201 10.93 -10.10 -2.02
CA GLN A 201 10.75 -10.26 -3.47
C GLN A 201 10.90 -11.73 -3.90
N ARG A 202 11.96 -12.41 -3.44
CA ARG A 202 12.18 -13.82 -3.76
C ARG A 202 11.03 -14.72 -3.32
N ILE A 203 10.52 -14.52 -2.09
CA ILE A 203 9.39 -15.29 -1.56
C ILE A 203 8.12 -14.97 -2.35
N LEU A 204 7.82 -13.69 -2.64
CA LEU A 204 6.63 -13.30 -3.40
C LEU A 204 6.62 -13.90 -4.80
N PHE A 205 7.73 -13.79 -5.54
CA PHE A 205 7.83 -14.33 -6.90
C PHE A 205 7.82 -15.87 -6.89
N TRP A 206 8.51 -16.49 -5.95
CA TRP A 206 8.48 -17.94 -5.80
C TRP A 206 7.06 -18.43 -5.48
N THR A 207 6.32 -17.74 -4.61
CA THR A 207 4.92 -18.04 -4.29
C THR A 207 4.03 -17.93 -5.52
N ARG A 208 4.17 -16.86 -6.33
CA ARG A 208 3.48 -16.73 -7.61
C ARG A 208 3.71 -17.97 -8.49
N ASP A 209 4.96 -18.40 -8.62
CA ASP A 209 5.32 -19.53 -9.47
C ASP A 209 4.70 -20.84 -8.96
N GLN A 210 4.64 -21.05 -7.64
CA GLN A 210 3.97 -22.21 -7.05
C GLN A 210 2.43 -22.16 -7.24
N VAL A 211 1.81 -21.00 -7.05
CA VAL A 211 0.37 -20.82 -7.32
C VAL A 211 0.06 -21.13 -8.78
N THR A 212 0.92 -20.67 -9.70
CA THR A 212 0.78 -20.95 -11.14
C THR A 212 0.97 -22.43 -11.45
N ALA A 213 1.95 -23.09 -10.82
CA ALA A 213 2.18 -24.53 -10.99
C ALA A 213 1.01 -25.39 -10.47
N LEU A 214 0.24 -24.89 -9.51
CA LEU A 214 -1.00 -25.50 -9.04
C LEU A 214 -2.20 -25.26 -9.97
N GLY A 215 -2.03 -24.59 -11.09
CA GLY A 215 -3.06 -24.32 -12.10
C GLY A 215 -3.88 -23.06 -11.89
N TYR A 216 -3.47 -22.17 -11.00
CA TYR A 216 -4.15 -20.90 -10.76
C TYR A 216 -3.43 -19.73 -11.45
N GLU A 217 -4.17 -18.70 -11.78
CA GLU A 217 -3.62 -17.48 -12.38
C GLU A 217 -3.43 -16.37 -11.34
N VAL A 218 -2.18 -15.94 -11.12
CA VAL A 218 -1.89 -14.74 -10.33
C VAL A 218 -2.01 -13.52 -11.22
N ILE A 219 -3.00 -12.67 -10.96
CA ILE A 219 -3.31 -11.49 -11.79
C ILE A 219 -2.62 -10.21 -11.30
N TYR A 220 -2.20 -10.17 -10.03
CA TYR A 220 -1.50 -9.06 -9.40
C TYR A 220 -0.87 -9.48 -8.08
N GLY A 221 0.17 -8.77 -7.66
CA GLY A 221 0.76 -8.87 -6.32
C GLY A 221 1.60 -7.64 -6.00
N ASP A 222 1.61 -7.23 -4.73
CA ASP A 222 2.37 -6.06 -4.27
C ASP A 222 2.96 -6.34 -2.90
N THR A 223 4.28 -6.39 -2.83
CA THR A 223 5.09 -6.54 -1.62
C THR A 223 4.82 -7.85 -0.86
N ASP A 224 3.65 -8.01 -0.29
CA ASP A 224 3.22 -9.12 0.59
C ASP A 224 1.88 -9.73 0.17
N SER A 225 1.18 -9.15 -0.80
CA SER A 225 -0.14 -9.59 -1.24
C SER A 225 -0.13 -10.24 -2.62
N LEU A 226 -1.06 -11.20 -2.81
CA LEU A 226 -1.34 -11.82 -4.11
C LEU A 226 -2.83 -11.85 -4.37
N PHE A 227 -3.20 -11.56 -5.63
CA PHE A 227 -4.56 -11.66 -6.14
C PHE A 227 -4.61 -12.77 -7.18
N VAL A 228 -5.41 -13.79 -6.90
CA VAL A 228 -5.43 -15.04 -7.65
C VAL A 228 -6.82 -15.29 -8.21
N ARG A 229 -6.93 -15.48 -9.52
CA ARG A 229 -8.19 -15.91 -10.13
C ARG A 229 -8.44 -17.37 -9.76
N SER A 230 -9.63 -17.65 -9.17
CA SER A 230 -9.97 -19.00 -8.70
C SER A 230 -10.21 -20.01 -9.83
N GLY A 231 -10.52 -19.53 -11.06
CA GLY A 231 -10.92 -20.39 -12.18
C GLY A 231 -12.32 -20.96 -12.07
N THR A 232 -13.09 -20.64 -11.02
CA THR A 232 -14.45 -21.13 -10.81
C THR A 232 -15.48 -20.35 -11.64
N ALA A 233 -16.63 -20.96 -11.87
CA ALA A 233 -17.74 -20.31 -12.59
C ALA A 233 -18.30 -19.10 -11.80
N ARG A 234 -18.87 -18.13 -12.53
CA ARG A 234 -19.65 -17.05 -11.91
C ARG A 234 -20.76 -17.64 -11.06
N GLY A 235 -21.07 -17.01 -9.94
CA GLY A 235 -22.12 -17.47 -9.03
C GLY A 235 -21.69 -18.59 -8.07
N THR A 236 -20.43 -19.05 -8.12
CA THR A 236 -19.90 -19.97 -7.10
C THR A 236 -20.13 -19.38 -5.69
N PRO A 237 -20.69 -20.15 -4.73
CA PRO A 237 -20.95 -19.67 -3.38
C PRO A 237 -19.68 -19.14 -2.70
N VAL A 238 -19.78 -18.01 -1.99
CA VAL A 238 -18.63 -17.39 -1.30
C VAL A 238 -17.99 -18.33 -0.30
N ARG A 239 -18.78 -19.18 0.37
CA ARG A 239 -18.24 -20.18 1.31
C ARG A 239 -17.34 -21.20 0.62
N GLU A 240 -17.66 -21.59 -0.61
CA GLU A 240 -16.83 -22.49 -1.40
C GLU A 240 -15.54 -21.81 -1.85
N LEU A 241 -15.62 -20.56 -2.31
CA LEU A 241 -14.45 -19.74 -2.66
C LEU A 241 -13.53 -19.50 -1.45
N ALA A 242 -14.11 -19.24 -0.27
CA ALA A 242 -13.35 -19.05 0.95
C ALA A 242 -12.64 -20.35 1.38
N ARG A 243 -13.32 -21.51 1.27
CA ARG A 243 -12.70 -22.81 1.53
C ARG A 243 -11.53 -23.07 0.57
N LEU A 244 -11.74 -22.81 -0.73
CA LEU A 244 -10.67 -22.93 -1.73
C LEU A 244 -9.47 -22.04 -1.40
N GLY A 245 -9.73 -20.79 -1.00
CA GLY A 245 -8.68 -19.87 -0.57
C GLY A 245 -7.89 -20.36 0.65
N GLN A 246 -8.58 -20.89 1.65
CA GLN A 246 -7.94 -21.46 2.84
C GLN A 246 -7.12 -22.72 2.51
N GLU A 247 -7.63 -23.59 1.67
CA GLU A 247 -6.91 -24.79 1.21
C GLU A 247 -5.65 -24.42 0.42
N LEU A 248 -5.75 -23.44 -0.48
CA LEU A 248 -4.61 -22.94 -1.26
C LEU A 248 -3.55 -22.27 -0.35
N ALA A 249 -3.95 -21.43 0.59
CA ALA A 249 -3.06 -20.85 1.58
C ALA A 249 -2.31 -21.93 2.38
N GLY A 250 -3.02 -22.96 2.84
CA GLY A 250 -2.42 -24.08 3.57
C GLY A 250 -1.39 -24.85 2.74
N LYS A 251 -1.69 -25.13 1.47
CA LYS A 251 -0.73 -25.77 0.55
C LYS A 251 0.51 -24.93 0.32
N ILE A 252 0.34 -23.63 0.04
CA ILE A 252 1.44 -22.70 -0.20
C ILE A 252 2.31 -22.57 1.05
N ASN A 253 1.74 -22.48 2.23
CA ASN A 253 2.50 -22.42 3.49
C ASN A 253 3.38 -23.65 3.67
N GLY A 254 2.88 -24.85 3.36
CA GLY A 254 3.67 -26.07 3.38
C GLY A 254 4.82 -26.05 2.37
N LEU A 255 4.57 -25.58 1.15
CA LEU A 255 5.59 -25.45 0.11
C LEU A 255 6.66 -24.41 0.46
N VAL A 256 6.26 -23.24 1.02
CA VAL A 256 7.20 -22.20 1.48
C VAL A 256 8.08 -22.74 2.63
N ALA A 257 7.51 -23.47 3.58
CA ALA A 257 8.27 -24.07 4.66
C ALA A 257 9.33 -25.07 4.15
N SER A 258 8.96 -25.92 3.18
CA SER A 258 9.89 -26.86 2.53
C SER A 258 10.99 -26.13 1.77
N PHE A 259 10.64 -25.17 0.92
CA PHE A 259 11.59 -24.35 0.17
C PHE A 259 12.61 -23.64 1.08
N VAL A 260 12.15 -23.00 2.14
CA VAL A 260 13.01 -22.28 3.08
C VAL A 260 13.95 -23.23 3.81
N ARG A 261 13.46 -24.42 4.19
CA ARG A 261 14.30 -25.45 4.84
C ARG A 261 15.35 -26.01 3.90
N GLU A 262 14.97 -26.32 2.65
CA GLU A 262 15.88 -26.92 1.66
C GLU A 262 16.95 -25.94 1.20
N GLU A 263 16.55 -24.71 0.88
CA GLU A 263 17.44 -23.70 0.31
C GLU A 263 18.34 -23.02 1.35
N TYR A 264 17.78 -22.73 2.54
CA TYR A 264 18.46 -21.93 3.57
C TYR A 264 18.80 -22.72 4.84
N GLY A 265 18.24 -23.91 5.02
CA GLY A 265 18.45 -24.74 6.22
C GLY A 265 17.88 -24.10 7.49
N VAL A 266 16.77 -23.36 7.39
CA VAL A 266 16.09 -22.70 8.52
C VAL A 266 14.59 -23.01 8.54
N GLU A 267 13.96 -22.88 9.69
CA GLU A 267 12.50 -23.02 9.82
C GLU A 267 11.80 -21.73 9.44
N SER A 268 10.82 -21.81 8.52
CA SER A 268 10.01 -20.66 8.09
C SER A 268 9.12 -20.16 9.22
N ARG A 269 9.12 -18.85 9.44
CA ARG A 269 8.17 -18.10 10.30
C ARG A 269 7.17 -17.30 9.47
N MET A 270 7.15 -17.50 8.16
CA MET A 270 6.23 -16.82 7.26
C MET A 270 4.91 -17.58 7.19
N GLU A 271 3.82 -16.84 7.12
CA GLU A 271 2.45 -17.36 7.03
C GLU A 271 1.69 -16.56 5.98
N LEU A 272 1.23 -17.21 4.91
CA LEU A 272 0.32 -16.65 3.93
C LEU A 272 -1.11 -16.86 4.45
N GLU A 273 -1.85 -15.77 4.65
CA GLU A 273 -3.25 -15.79 5.08
C GLU A 273 -4.16 -15.58 3.86
N PHE A 274 -5.25 -16.34 3.78
CA PHE A 274 -6.36 -16.01 2.89
C PHE A 274 -7.16 -14.86 3.51
N GLU A 275 -7.31 -13.75 2.78
CA GLU A 275 -7.86 -12.51 3.34
C GLU A 275 -9.30 -12.23 2.87
N ALA A 276 -9.57 -12.38 1.57
CA ALA A 276 -10.85 -11.98 1.02
C ALA A 276 -11.21 -12.70 -0.28
N VAL A 277 -12.51 -12.69 -0.58
CA VAL A 277 -13.08 -13.02 -1.88
C VAL A 277 -13.55 -11.72 -2.53
N TYR A 278 -13.21 -11.55 -3.80
CA TYR A 278 -13.80 -10.54 -4.67
C TYR A 278 -14.61 -11.24 -5.77
N ARG A 279 -15.90 -11.00 -5.84
CA ARG A 279 -16.75 -11.54 -6.91
C ARG A 279 -16.38 -10.95 -8.25
N ARG A 280 -16.07 -9.65 -8.26
CA ARG A 280 -15.57 -8.89 -9.41
C ARG A 280 -14.34 -8.13 -8.97
N PHE A 281 -13.35 -8.07 -9.84
CA PHE A 281 -12.10 -7.38 -9.57
C PHE A 281 -11.61 -6.68 -10.84
N PHE A 282 -11.28 -5.41 -10.72
CA PHE A 282 -10.80 -4.58 -11.82
C PHE A 282 -9.41 -4.06 -11.57
N LEU A 283 -8.53 -4.31 -12.52
CA LEU A 283 -7.19 -3.72 -12.60
C LEU A 283 -7.17 -2.73 -13.76
N PRO A 284 -7.01 -1.41 -13.51
CA PRO A 284 -6.99 -0.41 -14.55
C PRO A 284 -5.73 -0.55 -15.42
N PRO A 285 -5.81 -0.21 -16.73
CA PRO A 285 -4.64 -0.19 -17.60
C PRO A 285 -3.62 0.87 -17.14
N MET A 286 -2.35 0.66 -17.50
CA MET A 286 -1.35 1.72 -17.37
C MET A 286 -1.76 2.90 -18.26
N ARG A 287 -1.71 4.12 -17.71
CA ARG A 287 -1.84 5.32 -18.53
C ARG A 287 -0.57 5.46 -19.35
N THR A 288 -0.68 5.38 -20.66
CA THR A 288 0.38 5.73 -21.59
C THR A 288 0.69 7.22 -21.45
N VAL A 289 1.72 7.56 -20.70
CA VAL A 289 2.46 8.79 -20.99
C VAL A 289 3.30 8.41 -22.19
N ALA A 290 3.20 9.17 -23.28
CA ALA A 290 3.91 8.91 -24.51
C ALA A 290 5.39 8.55 -24.20
N ALA A 291 5.69 7.26 -24.18
CA ALA A 291 6.99 6.66 -24.00
C ALA A 291 7.11 5.63 -25.11
N ASP A 292 8.28 5.56 -25.65
CA ASP A 292 8.82 4.71 -26.70
C ASP A 292 7.82 3.72 -27.36
N PRO A 293 7.60 3.79 -28.68
CA PRO A 293 6.65 2.91 -29.38
C PRO A 293 7.02 1.41 -29.35
N ASP A 294 8.22 1.07 -28.87
CA ASP A 294 8.77 -0.30 -28.92
C ASP A 294 8.58 -1.12 -27.62
N GLU A 295 7.98 -0.56 -26.55
CA GLU A 295 7.62 -1.38 -25.39
C GLU A 295 6.22 -1.99 -25.55
N GLU A 296 6.13 -3.33 -25.54
CA GLU A 296 4.86 -4.07 -25.41
C GLU A 296 4.14 -3.71 -24.11
N MET A 297 3.39 -2.60 -24.13
CA MET A 297 2.59 -2.12 -22.99
C MET A 297 1.15 -2.63 -23.02
N GLU A 298 0.77 -3.34 -24.06
CA GLU A 298 -0.58 -3.85 -24.25
C GLU A 298 -0.95 -4.88 -23.17
N GLY A 299 -2.01 -4.64 -22.42
CA GLY A 299 -2.48 -5.52 -21.35
C GLY A 299 -1.84 -5.33 -19.98
N ARG A 300 -0.85 -4.44 -19.80
CA ARG A 300 -0.29 -4.15 -18.47
C ARG A 300 -1.22 -3.24 -17.66
N GLY A 301 -1.50 -3.65 -16.43
CA GLY A 301 -2.25 -2.87 -15.46
C GLY A 301 -1.40 -1.87 -14.67
N ARG A 302 -2.06 -0.89 -14.07
CA ARG A 302 -1.42 0.06 -13.17
C ARG A 302 -1.20 -0.57 -11.79
N ALA A 303 0.03 -0.59 -11.32
CA ALA A 303 0.35 -1.04 -9.97
C ALA A 303 -0.27 -0.13 -8.89
N LYS A 304 -0.59 -0.70 -7.72
CA LYS A 304 -1.14 -0.01 -6.54
C LYS A 304 -2.50 0.67 -6.79
N GLY A 305 -3.22 0.23 -7.81
CA GLY A 305 -4.57 0.71 -8.11
C GLY A 305 -5.47 -0.45 -8.51
N TYR A 306 -6.56 -0.68 -7.79
CA TYR A 306 -7.57 -1.68 -8.12
C TYR A 306 -8.94 -1.31 -7.55
N ALA A 307 -9.97 -1.95 -8.07
CA ALA A 307 -11.30 -1.97 -7.46
C ALA A 307 -11.83 -3.41 -7.40
N GLY A 308 -12.59 -3.73 -6.36
CA GLY A 308 -13.17 -5.07 -6.20
C GLY A 308 -14.50 -5.04 -5.46
N LEU A 309 -15.41 -5.92 -5.84
CA LEU A 309 -16.62 -6.20 -5.09
C LEU A 309 -16.27 -7.29 -4.06
N ARG A 310 -15.83 -6.84 -2.89
CA ARG A 310 -15.48 -7.72 -1.78
C ARG A 310 -16.74 -8.34 -1.20
N VAL A 311 -16.70 -9.65 -0.96
CA VAL A 311 -17.83 -10.36 -0.38
C VAL A 311 -17.43 -11.06 0.90
N SER A 312 -18.27 -10.93 1.91
CA SER A 312 -18.14 -11.60 3.21
C SER A 312 -19.45 -12.32 3.55
N VAL A 313 -19.36 -13.29 4.45
CA VAL A 313 -20.55 -14.02 4.94
C VAL A 313 -20.86 -13.50 6.34
N SER A 314 -22.09 -13.01 6.55
CA SER A 314 -22.61 -12.61 7.85
C SER A 314 -23.88 -13.45 8.15
N GLY A 315 -23.71 -14.45 9.01
CA GLY A 315 -24.78 -15.46 9.22
C GLY A 315 -24.98 -16.30 7.96
N GLU A 316 -26.21 -16.27 7.40
CA GLU A 316 -26.55 -16.93 6.15
C GLU A 316 -26.45 -16.01 4.92
N ALA A 317 -26.35 -14.69 5.12
CA ALA A 317 -26.35 -13.70 4.06
C ALA A 317 -24.91 -13.40 3.58
N GLU A 318 -24.77 -13.20 2.26
CA GLU A 318 -23.59 -12.61 1.66
C GLU A 318 -23.72 -11.08 1.71
N VAL A 319 -22.67 -10.42 2.16
CA VAL A 319 -22.60 -8.96 2.25
C VAL A 319 -21.52 -8.48 1.30
N GLU A 320 -21.91 -7.64 0.36
CA GLU A 320 -21.04 -7.07 -0.64
C GLU A 320 -20.59 -5.65 -0.25
N ALA A 321 -19.34 -5.32 -0.57
CA ALA A 321 -18.79 -3.99 -0.38
C ALA A 321 -17.86 -3.63 -1.54
N LEU A 322 -18.09 -2.47 -2.15
CA LEU A 322 -17.17 -1.92 -3.14
C LEU A 322 -15.92 -1.39 -2.45
N GLU A 323 -14.80 -2.05 -2.69
CA GLU A 323 -13.48 -1.64 -2.26
C GLU A 323 -12.72 -1.01 -3.42
N VAL A 324 -12.15 0.18 -3.21
CA VAL A 324 -11.35 0.90 -4.20
C VAL A 324 -10.05 1.33 -3.56
N VAL A 325 -8.92 0.95 -4.17
CA VAL A 325 -7.57 1.22 -3.67
C VAL A 325 -6.78 1.95 -4.75
N GLY A 326 -6.13 3.06 -4.39
CA GLY A 326 -5.19 3.80 -5.24
C GLY A 326 -5.75 4.37 -6.56
N MET A 327 -7.04 4.18 -6.83
CA MET A 327 -7.73 4.75 -7.98
C MET A 327 -8.29 6.16 -7.68
N GLU A 328 -8.86 6.79 -8.68
CA GLU A 328 -9.31 8.18 -8.64
C GLU A 328 -10.37 8.42 -7.56
N ALA A 329 -11.27 7.45 -7.35
CA ALA A 329 -12.36 7.52 -6.37
C ALA A 329 -11.93 7.70 -4.90
N VAL A 330 -10.65 7.43 -4.59
CA VAL A 330 -10.09 7.57 -3.21
C VAL A 330 -8.96 8.58 -3.13
N ARG A 331 -8.60 9.22 -4.22
CA ARG A 331 -7.49 10.18 -4.27
C ARG A 331 -7.98 11.60 -3.97
N HIS A 332 -7.30 12.28 -3.08
CA HIS A 332 -7.64 13.65 -2.66
C HIS A 332 -7.39 14.73 -3.73
N ASP A 333 -6.61 14.43 -4.78
CA ASP A 333 -6.35 15.31 -5.91
C ASP A 333 -7.40 15.20 -7.04
N TRP A 334 -8.46 14.40 -6.82
CA TRP A 334 -9.63 14.29 -7.70
C TRP A 334 -10.85 14.92 -7.06
N THR A 335 -11.72 15.49 -7.90
CA THR A 335 -12.91 16.20 -7.45
C THR A 335 -13.97 15.22 -6.92
N PRO A 336 -14.85 15.64 -5.97
CA PRO A 336 -15.95 14.81 -5.49
C PRO A 336 -16.85 14.29 -6.63
N LEU A 337 -17.06 15.08 -7.69
CA LEU A 337 -17.82 14.65 -8.87
C LEU A 337 -17.17 13.45 -9.56
N ALA A 338 -15.87 13.53 -9.82
CA ALA A 338 -15.12 12.46 -10.47
C ALA A 338 -15.02 11.20 -9.58
N GLN A 339 -14.79 11.38 -8.29
CA GLN A 339 -14.76 10.28 -7.33
C GLN A 339 -16.09 9.52 -7.30
N GLN A 340 -17.22 10.24 -7.30
CA GLN A 340 -18.54 9.63 -7.31
C GLN A 340 -18.82 8.91 -8.63
N LEU A 341 -18.52 9.56 -9.77
CA LEU A 341 -18.70 8.93 -11.09
C LEU A 341 -17.96 7.59 -11.18
N GLN A 342 -16.70 7.53 -10.73
CA GLN A 342 -15.94 6.28 -10.76
C GLN A 342 -16.59 5.19 -9.90
N ARG A 343 -17.07 5.54 -8.70
CA ARG A 343 -17.77 4.60 -7.83
C ARG A 343 -19.06 4.05 -8.46
N ASP A 344 -19.84 4.94 -9.08
CA ASP A 344 -21.11 4.59 -9.71
C ASP A 344 -20.88 3.69 -10.94
N ILE A 345 -19.89 4.00 -11.79
CA ILE A 345 -19.54 3.15 -12.94
C ILE A 345 -19.08 1.77 -12.45
N LEU A 346 -18.20 1.71 -11.45
CA LEU A 346 -17.70 0.44 -10.91
C LEU A 346 -18.85 -0.38 -10.28
N ALA A 347 -19.75 0.27 -9.54
CA ALA A 347 -20.91 -0.40 -8.96
C ALA A 347 -21.80 -1.04 -10.04
N LEU A 348 -22.14 -0.29 -11.09
CA LEU A 348 -22.92 -0.81 -12.22
C LEU A 348 -22.17 -1.94 -12.95
N ALA A 349 -20.88 -1.75 -13.25
CA ALA A 349 -20.06 -2.74 -13.95
C ALA A 349 -19.91 -4.05 -13.17
N PHE A 350 -19.79 -3.98 -11.86
CA PHE A 350 -19.62 -5.17 -11.00
C PHE A 350 -20.92 -5.96 -10.81
N HIS A 351 -22.07 -5.32 -11.03
CA HIS A 351 -23.39 -5.96 -11.03
C HIS A 351 -23.91 -6.27 -12.46
N ASP A 352 -23.00 -6.32 -13.44
CA ASP A 352 -23.31 -6.68 -14.83
C ASP A 352 -24.41 -5.82 -15.47
N ALA A 353 -24.48 -4.53 -15.07
CA ALA A 353 -25.41 -3.60 -15.71
C ALA A 353 -25.07 -3.44 -17.20
N PRO A 354 -26.07 -3.34 -18.07
CA PRO A 354 -25.82 -3.15 -19.50
C PRO A 354 -25.06 -1.86 -19.78
N ALA A 355 -24.20 -1.86 -20.79
CA ALA A 355 -23.40 -0.69 -21.18
C ALA A 355 -24.27 0.57 -21.38
N ALA A 356 -25.50 0.42 -21.87
CA ALA A 356 -26.47 1.51 -22.02
C ALA A 356 -26.79 2.21 -20.70
N ALA A 357 -26.92 1.49 -19.58
CA ALA A 357 -27.18 2.09 -18.27
C ALA A 357 -25.98 2.93 -17.78
N ILE A 358 -24.77 2.47 -18.06
CA ILE A 358 -23.54 3.22 -17.74
C ILE A 358 -23.39 4.44 -18.66
N HIS A 359 -23.72 4.29 -19.94
CA HIS A 359 -23.80 5.40 -20.89
C HIS A 359 -24.76 6.49 -20.38
N ASP A 360 -25.98 6.11 -19.98
CA ASP A 360 -27.01 7.04 -19.50
C ASP A 360 -26.58 7.76 -18.21
N LEU A 361 -25.90 7.04 -17.30
CA LEU A 361 -25.29 7.64 -16.12
C LEU A 361 -24.28 8.73 -16.50
N VAL A 362 -23.33 8.42 -17.38
CA VAL A 362 -22.29 9.37 -17.81
C VAL A 362 -22.92 10.58 -18.51
N GLN A 363 -23.87 10.37 -19.42
CA GLN A 363 -24.59 11.45 -20.08
C GLN A 363 -25.39 12.32 -19.10
N GLY A 364 -25.97 11.72 -18.06
CA GLY A 364 -26.62 12.43 -16.96
C GLY A 364 -25.65 13.37 -16.24
N VAL A 365 -24.49 12.85 -15.85
CA VAL A 365 -23.45 13.62 -15.18
C VAL A 365 -22.91 14.75 -16.06
N LEU A 366 -22.70 14.53 -17.35
CA LEU A 366 -22.26 15.56 -18.31
C LEU A 366 -23.31 16.67 -18.48
N ARG A 367 -24.60 16.32 -18.57
CA ARG A 367 -25.68 17.30 -18.62
C ARG A 367 -25.75 18.14 -17.37
N ASP A 368 -25.62 17.51 -16.18
CA ASP A 368 -25.69 18.20 -14.90
C ASP A 368 -24.49 19.12 -14.71
N LEU A 369 -23.32 18.68 -15.10
CA LEU A 369 -22.09 19.49 -15.06
C LEU A 369 -22.22 20.72 -15.94
N ARG A 370 -22.57 20.54 -17.22
CA ARG A 370 -22.70 21.67 -18.18
C ARG A 370 -23.81 22.65 -17.82
N ALA A 371 -24.82 22.21 -17.07
CA ALA A 371 -25.89 23.03 -16.54
C ALA A 371 -25.56 23.72 -15.19
N GLY A 372 -24.34 23.52 -14.64
CA GLY A 372 -23.93 24.11 -13.38
C GLY A 372 -24.51 23.44 -12.11
N ARG A 373 -25.22 22.32 -12.27
CA ARG A 373 -25.85 21.61 -11.13
C ARG A 373 -24.88 20.82 -10.25
N SER A 374 -23.60 20.79 -10.62
CA SER A 374 -22.55 20.05 -9.92
C SER A 374 -21.43 20.95 -9.40
N ASP A 375 -21.60 22.27 -9.39
CA ASP A 375 -20.53 23.23 -9.10
C ASP A 375 -19.94 23.05 -7.69
N ASP A 376 -20.76 22.67 -6.72
CA ASP A 376 -20.35 22.35 -5.35
C ASP A 376 -19.40 21.14 -5.23
N ARG A 377 -19.35 20.29 -6.26
CA ARG A 377 -18.53 19.07 -6.35
C ARG A 377 -17.28 19.21 -7.21
N LEU A 378 -16.96 20.44 -7.71
CA LEU A 378 -15.84 20.71 -8.62
C LEU A 378 -14.55 21.15 -7.89
N VAL A 379 -14.53 21.13 -6.58
CA VAL A 379 -13.44 21.67 -5.77
C VAL A 379 -12.26 20.70 -5.73
N TYR A 380 -11.12 21.16 -6.21
CA TYR A 380 -9.83 20.52 -6.00
C TYR A 380 -9.27 20.86 -4.62
N ARG A 381 -8.53 19.92 -4.03
CA ARG A 381 -7.88 20.09 -2.72
C ARG A 381 -6.41 19.69 -2.82
N LYS A 382 -5.50 20.63 -2.51
CA LYS A 382 -4.07 20.34 -2.54
C LYS A 382 -3.30 21.21 -1.56
N SER A 383 -2.43 20.57 -0.75
CA SER A 383 -1.60 21.29 0.21
C SER A 383 -0.43 21.98 -0.48
N LEU A 384 -0.12 23.20 -0.05
CA LEU A 384 1.14 23.87 -0.37
C LEU A 384 2.27 23.20 0.42
N ARG A 385 3.34 22.84 -0.28
CA ARG A 385 4.53 22.24 0.33
C ARG A 385 5.62 23.26 0.67
N LYS A 386 5.49 24.48 0.16
CA LYS A 386 6.41 25.59 0.34
C LYS A 386 5.66 26.90 0.14
N PRO A 387 6.17 28.04 0.58
CA PRO A 387 5.57 29.35 0.35
C PRO A 387 5.29 29.60 -1.14
N VAL A 388 4.22 30.33 -1.46
CA VAL A 388 3.77 30.58 -2.85
C VAL A 388 4.89 31.23 -3.68
N GLU A 389 5.65 32.12 -3.10
CA GLU A 389 6.75 32.84 -3.71
C GLU A 389 7.93 31.95 -4.15
N SER A 390 8.01 30.75 -3.57
CA SER A 390 9.03 29.76 -3.90
C SER A 390 8.72 28.93 -5.15
N TYR A 391 7.55 29.10 -5.79
CA TYR A 391 7.18 28.42 -7.03
C TYR A 391 7.62 29.23 -8.26
N THR A 392 8.93 29.33 -8.50
CA THR A 392 9.53 30.22 -9.53
C THR A 392 9.60 29.63 -10.93
N ARG A 393 9.83 28.30 -11.08
CA ARG A 393 10.00 27.63 -12.39
C ARG A 393 8.70 27.11 -13.00
N SER A 394 7.78 26.65 -12.20
CA SER A 394 6.43 26.30 -12.60
C SER A 394 5.48 26.59 -11.45
N SER A 395 4.41 27.32 -11.71
CA SER A 395 3.38 27.58 -10.72
C SER A 395 2.22 26.62 -10.93
N PRO A 396 2.11 25.54 -10.13
CA PRO A 396 1.02 24.58 -10.26
C PRO A 396 -0.32 25.23 -9.91
N PRO A 397 -1.47 24.66 -10.36
CA PRO A 397 -2.79 25.28 -10.20
C PRO A 397 -3.11 25.74 -8.78
N HIS A 398 -2.83 24.90 -7.77
CA HIS A 398 -3.07 25.25 -6.37
C HIS A 398 -2.22 26.43 -5.87
N ALA A 399 -0.98 26.56 -6.36
CA ALA A 399 -0.15 27.71 -6.00
C ALA A 399 -0.63 29.00 -6.70
N ARG A 400 -1.11 28.90 -7.95
CA ARG A 400 -1.75 30.03 -8.67
C ARG A 400 -3.03 30.48 -7.96
N ALA A 401 -3.88 29.55 -7.53
CA ALA A 401 -5.07 29.86 -6.76
C ALA A 401 -4.70 30.52 -5.41
N ALA A 402 -3.69 29.96 -4.69
CA ALA A 402 -3.24 30.52 -3.43
C ALA A 402 -2.69 31.93 -3.56
N ALA A 403 -2.05 32.27 -4.69
CA ALA A 403 -1.55 33.65 -4.94
C ALA A 403 -2.67 34.69 -4.95
N LEU A 404 -3.91 34.30 -5.22
CA LEU A 404 -5.10 35.17 -5.18
C LEU A 404 -5.68 35.35 -3.79
N LEU A 405 -5.22 34.58 -2.80
CA LEU A 405 -5.63 34.70 -1.41
C LEU A 405 -4.82 35.79 -0.68
N PRO A 406 -5.33 36.38 0.42
CA PRO A 406 -4.55 37.19 1.33
C PRO A 406 -3.37 36.40 1.90
N PRO A 407 -2.24 37.06 2.24
CA PRO A 407 -1.04 36.40 2.74
C PRO A 407 -1.27 35.43 3.90
N GLU A 408 -2.15 35.74 4.81
CA GLU A 408 -2.54 34.93 5.98
C GLU A 408 -3.26 33.63 5.62
N GLU A 409 -3.92 33.58 4.45
CA GLU A 409 -4.63 32.40 3.95
C GLU A 409 -3.78 31.54 2.99
N ARG A 410 -2.54 31.98 2.66
CA ARG A 410 -1.66 31.29 1.70
C ARG A 410 -0.90 30.10 2.28
N SER A 411 -1.49 29.34 3.15
CA SER A 411 -0.84 28.20 3.80
C SER A 411 -1.76 26.97 3.89
N GLY A 412 -1.16 25.81 4.13
CA GLY A 412 -1.91 24.59 4.36
C GLY A 412 -2.64 24.05 3.12
N LEU A 413 -3.89 23.62 3.30
CA LEU A 413 -4.72 23.00 2.27
C LEU A 413 -5.43 24.07 1.45
N ILE A 414 -5.08 24.17 0.17
CA ILE A 414 -5.73 25.08 -0.78
C ILE A 414 -6.90 24.35 -1.45
N ARG A 415 -8.08 24.96 -1.33
CA ARG A 415 -9.32 24.57 -2.01
C ARG A 415 -9.53 25.49 -3.19
N TYR A 416 -9.65 24.96 -4.40
CA TYR A 416 -9.76 25.77 -5.60
C TYR A 416 -10.65 25.14 -6.66
N VAL A 417 -11.24 25.97 -7.50
CA VAL A 417 -12.02 25.59 -8.68
C VAL A 417 -11.26 26.03 -9.93
N TRP A 418 -11.25 25.20 -10.94
CA TRP A 418 -10.74 25.59 -12.25
C TRP A 418 -11.83 26.34 -13.01
N THR A 419 -11.61 27.63 -13.25
CA THR A 419 -12.55 28.52 -13.95
C THR A 419 -12.08 28.79 -15.37
N VAL A 420 -12.92 29.42 -16.17
CA VAL A 420 -12.56 29.86 -17.53
C VAL A 420 -11.40 30.86 -17.56
N GLU A 421 -11.08 31.48 -16.43
CA GLU A 421 -9.92 32.37 -16.22
C GLU A 421 -8.73 31.68 -15.53
N GLY A 422 -8.83 30.36 -15.32
CA GLY A 422 -7.84 29.55 -14.63
C GLY A 422 -8.22 29.20 -13.20
N PRO A 423 -7.27 28.66 -12.38
CA PRO A 423 -7.58 28.19 -11.03
C PRO A 423 -7.81 29.38 -10.08
N GLN A 424 -8.96 29.39 -9.42
CA GLN A 424 -9.35 30.41 -8.43
C GLN A 424 -9.68 29.74 -7.07
N PRO A 425 -9.39 30.39 -5.95
CA PRO A 425 -9.78 29.89 -4.62
C PRO A 425 -11.30 29.72 -4.54
N GLU A 426 -11.77 28.61 -3.96
CA GLU A 426 -13.20 28.35 -3.76
C GLU A 426 -13.91 29.50 -3.01
N SER A 427 -13.24 30.14 -2.07
CA SER A 427 -13.78 31.27 -1.28
C SER A 427 -13.87 32.58 -2.03
N ARG A 428 -13.26 32.68 -3.25
CA ARG A 428 -13.13 33.95 -4.00
C ARG A 428 -13.29 33.73 -5.50
N LEU A 429 -14.33 33.02 -5.89
CA LEU A 429 -14.65 32.81 -7.30
C LEU A 429 -15.16 34.12 -7.93
N THR A 430 -14.56 34.50 -9.06
CA THR A 430 -14.97 35.66 -9.87
C THR A 430 -15.44 35.24 -11.26
N ALA A 431 -15.10 34.03 -11.69
CA ALA A 431 -15.48 33.46 -12.96
C ALA A 431 -16.20 32.11 -12.79
N ARG A 432 -17.01 31.72 -13.76
CA ARG A 432 -17.69 30.43 -13.79
C ARG A 432 -16.68 29.28 -13.94
N PRO A 433 -17.00 28.07 -13.44
CA PRO A 433 -16.19 26.88 -13.69
C PRO A 433 -16.01 26.62 -15.20
N ASP A 434 -14.83 26.16 -15.57
CA ASP A 434 -14.57 25.65 -16.93
C ASP A 434 -15.00 24.18 -16.99
N TYR A 435 -16.26 23.95 -17.33
CA TYR A 435 -16.85 22.61 -17.37
C TYR A 435 -16.10 21.66 -18.31
N GLU A 436 -15.57 22.17 -19.42
CA GLU A 436 -14.85 21.34 -20.38
C GLU A 436 -13.50 20.87 -19.81
N HIS A 437 -12.82 21.70 -19.00
CA HIS A 437 -11.66 21.26 -18.24
C HIS A 437 -11.99 20.03 -17.37
N TYR A 438 -13.14 20.05 -16.66
CA TYR A 438 -13.54 18.93 -15.82
C TYR A 438 -13.91 17.69 -16.63
N VAL A 439 -14.57 17.87 -17.77
CA VAL A 439 -14.83 16.78 -18.70
C VAL A 439 -13.53 16.11 -19.12
N GLN A 440 -12.58 16.87 -19.65
CA GLN A 440 -11.34 16.36 -20.23
C GLN A 440 -10.34 15.84 -19.18
N LYS A 441 -10.26 16.45 -18.00
CA LYS A 441 -9.22 16.13 -17.00
C LYS A 441 -9.71 15.26 -15.86
N GLN A 442 -11.01 15.16 -15.65
CA GLN A 442 -11.58 14.45 -14.50
C GLN A 442 -12.53 13.30 -14.91
N LEU A 443 -13.41 13.50 -15.88
CA LEU A 443 -14.43 12.50 -16.21
C LEU A 443 -13.97 11.55 -17.32
N LEU A 444 -13.50 12.07 -18.44
CA LEU A 444 -13.02 11.28 -19.59
C LEU A 444 -11.98 10.22 -19.19
N PRO A 445 -10.90 10.53 -18.43
CA PRO A 445 -9.90 9.54 -18.10
C PRO A 445 -10.42 8.37 -17.22
N ILE A 446 -11.50 8.59 -16.47
CA ILE A 446 -12.17 7.53 -15.70
C ILE A 446 -12.92 6.60 -16.66
N VAL A 447 -13.72 7.17 -17.55
CA VAL A 447 -14.52 6.41 -18.50
C VAL A 447 -13.63 5.63 -19.47
N GLU A 448 -12.58 6.25 -20.00
CA GLU A 448 -11.59 5.60 -20.88
C GLU A 448 -10.87 4.42 -20.20
N SER A 449 -10.60 4.52 -18.92
CA SER A 449 -9.90 3.44 -18.20
C SER A 449 -10.76 2.19 -17.97
N ILE A 450 -12.07 2.33 -17.89
CA ILE A 450 -13.01 1.25 -17.56
C ILE A 450 -13.80 0.81 -18.80
N GLY A 451 -14.18 1.75 -19.67
CA GLY A 451 -15.07 1.56 -20.80
C GLY A 451 -14.75 0.34 -21.68
N PRO A 452 -13.51 0.14 -22.13
CA PRO A 452 -13.13 -1.01 -22.97
C PRO A 452 -13.47 -2.37 -22.36
N TYR A 453 -13.44 -2.48 -21.04
CA TYR A 453 -13.67 -3.74 -20.32
C TYR A 453 -15.15 -4.03 -20.02
N ILE A 454 -16.02 -3.07 -20.30
CA ILE A 454 -17.47 -3.19 -20.08
C ILE A 454 -18.29 -2.98 -21.37
N GLY A 455 -17.60 -2.94 -22.53
CA GLY A 455 -18.25 -2.76 -23.83
C GLY A 455 -18.80 -1.34 -24.06
N LEU A 456 -18.31 -0.34 -23.32
CA LEU A 456 -18.72 1.05 -23.47
C LEU A 456 -17.81 1.74 -24.50
N GLN A 457 -18.41 2.25 -25.57
CA GLN A 457 -17.71 3.08 -26.55
C GLN A 457 -17.59 4.51 -26.03
N THR A 458 -16.38 5.04 -25.96
CA THR A 458 -16.09 6.32 -25.30
C THR A 458 -16.11 7.51 -26.26
N ASP A 459 -15.84 7.27 -27.56
CA ASP A 459 -15.68 8.33 -28.57
C ASP A 459 -16.94 9.17 -28.75
N ASP A 460 -18.12 8.54 -28.74
CA ASP A 460 -19.40 9.22 -28.90
C ASP A 460 -19.92 9.91 -27.62
N LEU A 461 -19.43 9.49 -26.46
CA LEU A 461 -19.88 9.97 -25.14
C LEU A 461 -19.51 11.42 -24.87
N PHE A 462 -18.35 11.86 -25.37
CA PHE A 462 -17.76 13.17 -25.06
C PHE A 462 -17.76 14.12 -26.24
N ALA A 463 -18.33 13.72 -27.40
CA ALA A 463 -18.43 14.57 -28.58
C ALA A 463 -19.26 15.83 -28.30
N PRO A 464 -18.83 17.03 -28.73
CA PRO A 464 -19.65 18.23 -28.64
C PRO A 464 -20.87 18.07 -29.53
N GLY A 465 -22.06 17.90 -28.90
CA GLY A 465 -23.34 17.92 -29.66
C GLY A 465 -23.96 16.56 -29.90
N GLY A 466 -23.77 15.58 -29.05
CA GLY A 466 -24.55 14.32 -28.90
C GLY A 466 -25.47 13.92 -30.06
N GLN A 467 -24.93 13.72 -31.24
CA GLN A 467 -25.70 13.14 -32.35
C GLN A 467 -25.47 11.63 -32.24
N LEU A 468 -26.49 10.92 -31.72
CA LEU A 468 -26.58 9.47 -31.82
C LEU A 468 -26.41 9.08 -33.28
N GLY A 469 -25.30 8.46 -33.61
CA GLY A 469 -25.17 7.76 -34.89
C GLY A 469 -26.22 6.65 -34.92
N LEU A 470 -27.27 6.87 -35.67
CA LEU A 470 -28.22 5.84 -36.08
C LEU A 470 -27.54 4.98 -37.16
N PHE A 471 -26.81 3.92 -36.69
CA PHE A 471 -26.57 2.72 -37.51
C PHE A 471 -26.30 1.54 -36.61
#